data_a8a67940b9d5c1b54c7f8e0249f70eb7
#
_entry.id   a8a67940b9d5c1b54c7f8e0249f70eb7
#
_cell.length_a   1.000
_cell.length_b   1.000
_cell.length_c   1.000
_cell.angle_alpha   90.00
_cell.angle_beta   90.00
_cell.angle_gamma   90.00
#
_symmetry.space_group_name_H-M   'P 1'
#
loop_
_entity.id
_entity.type
_entity.pdbx_description
1 polymer ?
#
loop_
_entity_poly.entity_id
_entity_poly.type
_entity_poly.pdbx_seq_one_letter_code
_entity_poly.pdbx_strand_id
1 'polypeptide(L)'
;NYLYSATACSRIHEYSPHARVLVILRDPVDRAYSEYWHFRRYGMAALTFDACIAEDDARDPHRRYIARGFYSHHVERYQRTFGADGVHVLLLDDLRDDALTACSRVLTFLGVSARSDGPVATAEGVGWTPRWRGAGSSYSGLIGPQSWAARVSRKALPRSLRRAGRRAAHRLLTRPGVPQMSAGTRARLRAFYAQEIDRLESVIARDLGGWRQ
;
A
#
# COMPACT_ATOMS: atom_id res chain seq x y z
N ASN A 1 -4.27 -5.78 7.95
CA ASN A 1 -2.93 -5.98 7.40
C ASN A 1 -2.16 -6.97 8.29
N TYR A 2 -1.86 -8.15 7.75
CA TYR A 2 -1.28 -9.26 8.51
C TYR A 2 0.14 -8.97 9.04
N LEU A 3 0.95 -8.21 8.29
CA LEU A 3 2.33 -7.89 8.69
C LEU A 3 2.40 -7.23 10.08
N TYR A 4 1.50 -6.30 10.37
CA TYR A 4 1.51 -5.52 11.61
C TYR A 4 0.68 -6.15 12.75
N SER A 5 -0.04 -7.22 12.48
CA SER A 5 -0.85 -7.89 13.50
C SER A 5 0.03 -8.66 14.46
N ALA A 6 -0.19 -8.49 15.75
CA ALA A 6 0.56 -9.20 16.78
C ALA A 6 0.31 -10.72 16.74
N THR A 7 -0.89 -11.14 16.31
CA THR A 7 -1.34 -12.54 16.37
C THR A 7 -1.40 -13.23 15.00
N ALA A 8 -1.29 -12.49 13.89
CA ALA A 8 -1.46 -13.11 12.57
C ALA A 8 -0.36 -14.12 12.26
N CYS A 9 0.89 -13.81 12.62
CA CYS A 9 2.03 -14.67 12.37
C CYS A 9 1.84 -16.05 13.04
N SER A 10 1.53 -16.08 14.34
CA SER A 10 1.28 -17.32 15.09
C SER A 10 0.08 -18.10 14.55
N ARG A 11 -1.04 -17.41 14.30
CA ARG A 11 -2.24 -18.07 13.75
C ARG A 11 -2.03 -18.68 12.38
N ILE A 12 -1.26 -18.04 11.51
CA ILE A 12 -0.92 -18.61 10.20
C ILE A 12 -0.06 -19.85 10.41
N HIS A 13 0.90 -19.80 11.30
CA HIS A 13 1.79 -20.92 11.58
C HIS A 13 1.04 -22.11 12.22
N GLU A 14 0.14 -21.84 13.16
CA GLU A 14 -0.73 -22.87 13.75
C GLU A 14 -1.59 -23.58 12.71
N TYR A 15 -2.13 -22.82 11.74
CA TYR A 15 -2.97 -23.38 10.68
C TYR A 15 -2.15 -24.07 9.59
N SER A 16 -1.02 -23.52 9.22
CA SER A 16 -0.15 -24.02 8.16
C SER A 16 1.33 -23.74 8.49
N PRO A 17 2.03 -24.63 9.19
CA PRO A 17 3.42 -24.45 9.60
C PRO A 17 4.40 -24.25 8.44
N HIS A 18 4.06 -24.80 7.27
CA HIS A 18 4.87 -24.73 6.05
C HIS A 18 4.38 -23.67 5.05
N ALA A 19 3.56 -22.71 5.51
CA ALA A 19 3.08 -21.63 4.65
C ALA A 19 4.25 -20.80 4.13
N ARG A 20 4.24 -20.50 2.84
CA ARG A 20 5.16 -19.55 2.21
C ARG A 20 4.58 -18.13 2.31
N VAL A 21 5.33 -17.22 2.90
CA VAL A 21 4.88 -15.86 3.18
C VAL A 21 5.54 -14.90 2.20
N LEU A 22 4.72 -14.21 1.41
CA LEU A 22 5.17 -13.12 0.53
C LEU A 22 4.88 -11.78 1.22
N VAL A 23 5.91 -10.96 1.39
CA VAL A 23 5.83 -9.60 1.92
C VAL A 23 6.21 -8.62 0.83
N ILE A 24 5.33 -7.66 0.52
CA ILE A 24 5.65 -6.59 -0.43
C ILE A 24 5.92 -5.33 0.37
N LEU A 25 7.13 -4.78 0.22
CA LEU A 25 7.57 -3.55 0.87
C LEU A 25 7.73 -2.42 -0.14
N ARG A 26 7.65 -1.21 0.35
CA ARG A 26 7.87 0.04 -0.38
C ARG A 26 8.71 0.97 0.49
N ASP A 27 9.44 1.91 -0.13
CA ASP A 27 10.05 3.04 0.57
C ASP A 27 9.08 3.57 1.65
N PRO A 28 9.48 3.59 2.93
CA PRO A 28 8.59 3.93 4.05
C PRO A 28 8.07 5.37 3.96
N VAL A 29 8.83 6.30 3.38
CA VAL A 29 8.42 7.68 3.16
C VAL A 29 7.32 7.74 2.11
N ASP A 30 7.53 7.09 0.98
CA ASP A 30 6.55 7.03 -0.11
C ASP A 30 5.30 6.22 0.26
N ARG A 31 5.46 5.19 1.10
CA ARG A 31 4.33 4.44 1.64
C ARG A 31 3.46 5.32 2.53
N ALA A 32 4.06 6.06 3.47
CA ALA A 32 3.34 6.94 4.39
C ALA A 32 2.55 8.00 3.61
N TYR A 33 3.17 8.61 2.61
CA TYR A 33 2.51 9.61 1.77
C TYR A 33 1.38 9.03 0.91
N SER A 34 1.60 7.85 0.35
CA SER A 34 0.58 7.13 -0.42
C SER A 34 -0.63 6.76 0.43
N GLU A 35 -0.41 6.31 1.66
CA GLU A 35 -1.47 5.96 2.61
C GLU A 35 -2.27 7.19 3.05
N TYR A 36 -1.59 8.32 3.33
CA TYR A 36 -2.26 9.59 3.59
C TYR A 36 -3.20 9.97 2.46
N TRP A 37 -2.75 9.92 1.19
CA TRP A 37 -3.59 10.23 0.06
C TRP A 37 -4.72 9.21 -0.15
N HIS A 38 -4.49 7.95 0.21
CA HIS A 38 -5.57 6.97 0.23
C HIS A 38 -6.70 7.40 1.18
N PHE A 39 -6.38 7.75 2.43
CA PHE A 39 -7.39 8.22 3.38
C PHE A 39 -8.01 9.56 2.98
N ARG A 40 -7.21 10.48 2.46
CA ARG A 40 -7.69 11.79 2.01
C ARG A 40 -8.68 11.69 0.85
N ARG A 41 -8.47 10.77 -0.07
CA ARG A 41 -9.40 10.50 -1.18
C ARG A 41 -10.81 10.18 -0.72
N TYR A 42 -10.93 9.49 0.39
CA TYR A 42 -12.22 9.08 0.96
C TYR A 42 -12.74 10.04 2.04
N GLY A 43 -12.12 11.21 2.20
CA GLY A 43 -12.52 12.20 3.18
C GLY A 43 -12.19 11.84 4.63
N MET A 44 -11.36 10.83 4.84
CA MET A 44 -10.97 10.35 6.18
C MET A 44 -9.74 11.07 6.76
N ALA A 45 -9.05 11.91 5.97
CA ALA A 45 -7.95 12.76 6.41
C ALA A 45 -8.28 14.21 6.10
N ALA A 46 -8.59 15.00 7.12
CA ALA A 46 -8.91 16.42 6.99
C ALA A 46 -7.68 17.32 7.04
N LEU A 47 -6.66 16.92 7.78
CA LEU A 47 -5.42 17.69 8.01
C LEU A 47 -4.44 17.55 6.84
N THR A 48 -3.43 18.39 6.82
CA THR A 48 -2.28 18.26 5.91
C THR A 48 -1.45 17.04 6.28
N PHE A 49 -0.58 16.57 5.37
CA PHE A 49 0.28 15.43 5.67
C PHE A 49 1.23 15.72 6.84
N ASP A 50 1.82 16.92 6.88
CA ASP A 50 2.71 17.34 7.97
C ASP A 50 2.00 17.35 9.33
N ALA A 51 0.78 17.83 9.40
CA ALA A 51 -0.03 17.77 10.62
C ALA A 51 -0.39 16.32 10.99
N CYS A 52 -0.68 15.49 9.98
CA CYS A 52 -0.97 14.09 10.21
C CYS A 52 0.20 13.30 10.79
N ILE A 53 1.43 13.56 10.32
CA ILE A 53 2.62 12.88 10.86
C ILE A 53 3.05 13.44 12.22
N ALA A 54 2.80 14.72 12.49
CA ALA A 54 3.07 15.30 13.82
C ALA A 54 2.18 14.69 14.93
N GLU A 55 1.00 14.20 14.55
CA GLU A 55 0.03 13.58 15.47
C GLU A 55 0.01 12.04 15.36
N ASP A 56 1.01 11.43 14.72
CA ASP A 56 0.94 10.00 14.34
C ASP A 56 0.75 9.08 15.54
N ASP A 57 1.41 9.35 16.65
CA ASP A 57 1.31 8.54 17.87
C ASP A 57 -0.06 8.63 18.56
N ALA A 58 -0.75 9.77 18.44
CA ALA A 58 -2.08 9.97 18.99
C ALA A 58 -3.19 9.35 18.12
N ARG A 59 -2.85 8.83 16.94
CA ARG A 59 -3.81 8.27 15.99
C ARG A 59 -4.20 6.83 16.32
N ASP A 60 -5.36 6.45 15.84
CA ASP A 60 -5.77 5.04 15.74
C ASP A 60 -4.62 4.21 15.12
N PRO A 61 -4.20 3.09 15.74
CA PRO A 61 -3.13 2.23 15.24
C PRO A 61 -3.28 1.83 13.76
N HIS A 62 -4.53 1.75 13.27
CA HIS A 62 -4.81 1.46 11.87
C HIS A 62 -4.61 2.66 10.92
N ARG A 63 -4.38 3.86 11.47
CA ARG A 63 -4.18 5.12 10.73
C ARG A 63 -2.83 5.78 11.01
N ARG A 64 -1.90 5.07 11.62
CA ARG A 64 -0.55 5.54 11.85
C ARG A 64 0.26 5.47 10.56
N TYR A 65 0.67 6.64 10.08
CA TYR A 65 1.45 6.71 8.83
C TYR A 65 2.91 6.36 9.06
N ILE A 66 3.49 6.82 10.18
CA ILE A 66 4.91 6.66 10.47
C ILE A 66 5.20 5.27 11.02
N ALA A 67 4.50 4.84 12.06
CA ALA A 67 4.77 3.58 12.74
C ALA A 67 4.78 2.36 11.80
N ARG A 68 3.98 2.40 10.75
CA ARG A 68 3.91 1.32 9.75
C ARG A 68 5.09 1.28 8.78
N GLY A 69 6.01 2.23 8.83
CA GLY A 69 7.25 2.21 8.06
C GLY A 69 8.36 1.40 8.72
N PHE A 70 8.19 1.01 9.97
CA PHE A 70 9.14 0.17 10.70
C PHE A 70 8.89 -1.31 10.37
N TYR A 71 9.53 -1.80 9.32
CA TYR A 71 9.30 -3.15 8.78
C TYR A 71 10.16 -4.22 9.41
N SER A 72 11.41 -3.88 9.79
CA SER A 72 12.46 -4.84 10.14
C SER A 72 12.00 -5.86 11.18
N HIS A 73 11.47 -5.40 12.30
CA HIS A 73 11.02 -6.26 13.40
C HIS A 73 9.80 -7.13 13.01
N HIS A 74 8.98 -6.68 12.07
CA HIS A 74 7.88 -7.48 11.56
C HIS A 74 8.37 -8.57 10.63
N VAL A 75 9.28 -8.24 9.70
CA VAL A 75 9.89 -9.22 8.79
C VAL A 75 10.67 -10.27 9.58
N GLU A 76 11.52 -9.84 10.53
CA GLU A 76 12.24 -10.74 11.43
C GLU A 76 11.31 -11.71 12.17
N ARG A 77 10.16 -11.24 12.66
CA ARG A 77 9.18 -12.10 13.32
C ARG A 77 8.69 -13.21 12.40
N TYR A 78 8.35 -12.89 11.16
CA TYR A 78 7.93 -13.89 10.18
C TYR A 78 9.06 -14.84 9.80
N GLN A 79 10.27 -14.34 9.61
CA GLN A 79 11.45 -15.18 9.32
C GLN A 79 11.79 -16.14 10.48
N ARG A 80 11.67 -15.69 11.73
CA ARG A 80 11.85 -16.58 12.90
C ARG A 80 10.79 -17.67 12.97
N THR A 81 9.58 -17.39 12.53
CA THR A 81 8.45 -18.32 12.61
C THR A 81 8.43 -19.32 11.47
N PHE A 82 8.70 -18.89 10.23
CA PHE A 82 8.59 -19.70 9.02
C PHE A 82 9.94 -20.10 8.41
N GLY A 83 11.05 -19.69 9.02
CA GLY A 83 12.38 -19.78 8.43
C GLY A 83 12.64 -18.68 7.40
N ALA A 84 13.93 -18.38 7.15
CA ALA A 84 14.32 -17.38 6.16
C ALA A 84 13.81 -17.76 4.75
N ASP A 85 13.90 -19.03 4.40
CA ASP A 85 13.44 -19.57 3.11
C ASP A 85 11.91 -19.63 2.99
N GLY A 86 11.19 -19.55 4.11
CA GLY A 86 9.73 -19.50 4.15
C GLY A 86 9.15 -18.11 3.92
N VAL A 87 10.00 -17.05 3.89
CA VAL A 87 9.57 -15.66 3.75
C VAL A 87 10.29 -15.00 2.58
N HIS A 88 9.53 -14.60 1.57
CA HIS A 88 10.07 -13.82 0.44
C HIS A 88 9.67 -12.35 0.54
N VAL A 89 10.67 -11.46 0.54
CA VAL A 89 10.45 -10.01 0.54
C VAL A 89 10.65 -9.46 -0.86
N LEU A 90 9.58 -8.91 -1.43
CA LEU A 90 9.56 -8.24 -2.72
C LEU A 90 9.46 -6.73 -2.48
N LEU A 91 10.27 -5.94 -3.17
CA LEU A 91 10.13 -4.50 -3.17
C LEU A 91 9.16 -4.06 -4.26
N LEU A 92 8.35 -3.04 -3.99
CA LEU A 92 7.44 -2.48 -4.99
C LEU A 92 8.21 -1.94 -6.20
N ASP A 93 9.45 -1.50 -5.99
CA ASP A 93 10.31 -0.98 -7.05
C ASP A 93 10.73 -2.09 -8.02
N ASP A 94 10.95 -3.33 -7.55
CA ASP A 94 11.20 -4.48 -8.43
C ASP A 94 10.07 -4.70 -9.45
N LEU A 95 8.80 -4.55 -8.96
CA LEU A 95 7.64 -4.69 -9.84
C LEU A 95 7.50 -3.54 -10.84
N ARG A 96 8.08 -2.38 -10.53
CA ARG A 96 8.05 -1.22 -11.43
C ARG A 96 9.15 -1.30 -12.48
N ASP A 97 10.33 -1.77 -12.06
CA ASP A 97 11.52 -1.84 -12.90
C ASP A 97 11.45 -3.03 -13.85
N ASP A 98 11.11 -4.22 -13.32
CA ASP A 98 10.94 -5.44 -14.10
C ASP A 98 9.90 -6.39 -13.45
N ALA A 99 8.66 -6.18 -13.81
CA ALA A 99 7.55 -6.98 -13.29
C ALA A 99 7.66 -8.48 -13.66
N LEU A 100 8.22 -8.80 -14.84
CA LEU A 100 8.37 -10.19 -15.29
C LEU A 100 9.34 -10.94 -14.40
N THR A 101 10.54 -10.39 -14.21
CA THR A 101 11.55 -10.99 -13.36
C THR A 101 11.07 -11.04 -11.90
N ALA A 102 10.43 -10.00 -11.40
CA ALA A 102 9.87 -9.97 -10.05
C ALA A 102 8.83 -11.08 -9.85
N CYS A 103 7.88 -11.22 -10.77
CA CYS A 103 6.88 -12.29 -10.74
C CYS A 103 7.52 -13.68 -10.86
N SER A 104 8.51 -13.87 -11.73
CA SER A 104 9.21 -15.13 -11.88
C SER A 104 9.89 -15.58 -10.57
N ARG A 105 10.55 -14.66 -9.85
CA ARG A 105 11.15 -14.94 -8.53
C ARG A 105 10.10 -15.37 -7.51
N VAL A 106 8.94 -14.71 -7.50
CA VAL A 106 7.83 -15.09 -6.63
C VAL A 106 7.31 -16.49 -6.97
N LEU A 107 7.12 -16.82 -8.25
CA LEU A 107 6.67 -18.15 -8.67
C LEU A 107 7.69 -19.23 -8.30
N THR A 108 8.97 -18.98 -8.50
CA THR A 108 10.06 -19.87 -8.05
C THR A 108 10.00 -20.08 -6.54
N PHE A 109 9.88 -18.99 -5.77
CA PHE A 109 9.70 -19.08 -4.32
C PHE A 109 8.49 -19.91 -3.93
N LEU A 110 7.37 -19.79 -4.63
CA LEU A 110 6.18 -20.58 -4.37
C LEU A 110 6.28 -22.05 -4.85
N GLY A 111 7.34 -22.41 -5.56
CA GLY A 111 7.51 -23.75 -6.15
C GLY A 111 6.56 -24.01 -7.32
N VAL A 112 6.12 -22.96 -8.00
CA VAL A 112 5.24 -23.03 -9.16
C VAL A 112 6.06 -22.73 -10.42
N SER A 113 5.91 -23.56 -11.46
CA SER A 113 6.57 -23.31 -12.74
C SER A 113 6.03 -22.02 -13.36
N ALA A 114 6.96 -21.11 -13.68
CA ALA A 114 6.58 -19.86 -14.36
C ALA A 114 6.14 -20.21 -15.79
N ARG A 115 4.90 -19.83 -16.15
CA ARG A 115 4.47 -19.80 -17.56
C ARG A 115 4.91 -18.47 -18.15
N SER A 116 5.72 -18.52 -19.20
CA SER A 116 6.29 -17.34 -19.86
C SER A 116 5.28 -16.50 -20.64
N ASP A 117 4.06 -17.00 -20.82
CA ASP A 117 2.99 -16.45 -21.66
C ASP A 117 1.81 -15.85 -20.86
N GLY A 118 1.97 -15.70 -19.54
CA GLY A 118 0.94 -15.07 -18.71
C GLY A 118 0.82 -13.54 -18.96
N PRO A 119 -0.39 -12.98 -18.87
CA PRO A 119 -0.55 -11.53 -18.96
C PRO A 119 0.21 -10.86 -17.81
N VAL A 120 1.20 -10.04 -18.15
CA VAL A 120 1.84 -9.15 -17.19
C VAL A 120 0.82 -8.11 -16.80
N ALA A 121 0.48 -8.06 -15.51
CA ALA A 121 -0.38 -7.01 -15.00
C ALA A 121 0.29 -5.65 -15.26
N THR A 122 -0.28 -4.87 -16.15
CA THR A 122 0.10 -3.47 -16.30
C THR A 122 -0.18 -2.75 -15.00
N ALA A 123 0.76 -1.89 -14.56
CA ALA A 123 0.63 -1.12 -13.34
C ALA A 123 -0.68 -0.30 -13.36
N GLU A 124 -1.73 -0.86 -12.79
CA GLU A 124 -2.99 -0.16 -12.58
C GLU A 124 -2.90 0.58 -11.24
N GLY A 125 -3.14 1.86 -11.25
CA GLY A 125 -3.22 2.64 -10.01
C GLY A 125 -2.59 4.00 -10.08
N VAL A 126 -2.78 4.72 -11.20
CA VAL A 126 -2.50 6.16 -11.21
C VAL A 126 -3.32 6.80 -10.08
N GLY A 127 -2.63 7.29 -9.06
CA GLY A 127 -3.27 7.98 -7.95
C GLY A 127 -4.15 9.12 -8.46
N TRP A 128 -5.20 9.44 -7.72
CA TRP A 128 -6.04 10.60 -8.01
C TRP A 128 -6.26 11.40 -6.74
N THR A 129 -6.63 12.64 -6.87
CA THR A 129 -6.93 13.53 -5.74
C THR A 129 -8.34 14.13 -5.88
N PRO A 130 -9.01 14.42 -4.75
CA PRO A 130 -10.26 15.17 -4.77
C PRO A 130 -10.05 16.57 -5.35
N ARG A 131 -10.97 17.07 -6.17
CA ARG A 131 -10.86 18.41 -6.77
C ARG A 131 -10.99 19.54 -5.78
N TRP A 132 -11.77 19.35 -4.70
CA TRP A 132 -12.01 20.35 -3.64
C TRP A 132 -12.18 19.68 -2.28
N ARG A 133 -12.13 20.48 -1.22
CA ARG A 133 -12.44 20.01 0.15
C ARG A 133 -13.88 19.47 0.18
N GLY A 134 -14.06 18.24 0.65
CA GLY A 134 -15.37 17.55 0.63
C GLY A 134 -15.62 16.66 -0.58
N ALA A 135 -14.90 16.84 -1.70
CA ALA A 135 -15.08 15.95 -2.86
C ALA A 135 -14.77 14.46 -2.53
N GLY A 136 -13.88 14.21 -1.58
CA GLY A 136 -13.59 12.85 -1.09
C GLY A 136 -14.77 12.22 -0.36
N SER A 137 -15.44 12.96 0.50
CA SER A 137 -16.66 12.51 1.19
C SER A 137 -17.80 12.32 0.21
N SER A 138 -17.98 13.26 -0.75
CA SER A 138 -18.96 13.14 -1.82
C SER A 138 -18.67 11.92 -2.72
N TYR A 139 -17.38 11.67 -3.00
CA TYR A 139 -16.97 10.49 -3.77
C TYR A 139 -17.35 9.20 -3.05
N SER A 140 -17.02 9.06 -1.76
CA SER A 140 -17.37 7.88 -0.97
C SER A 140 -18.89 7.69 -0.83
N GLY A 141 -19.63 8.77 -0.65
CA GLY A 141 -21.09 8.76 -0.54
C GLY A 141 -21.82 8.44 -1.84
N LEU A 142 -21.30 8.88 -3.00
CA LEU A 142 -21.94 8.69 -4.32
C LEU A 142 -21.41 7.48 -5.09
N ILE A 143 -20.12 7.23 -5.03
CA ILE A 143 -19.42 6.26 -5.91
C ILE A 143 -18.96 5.03 -5.14
N GLY A 144 -18.79 5.13 -3.83
CA GLY A 144 -18.33 4.02 -2.97
C GLY A 144 -19.21 2.77 -3.14
N PRO A 145 -18.64 1.56 -3.00
CA PRO A 145 -19.39 0.32 -3.21
C PRO A 145 -20.59 0.15 -2.26
N GLN A 146 -20.54 0.79 -1.09
CA GLN A 146 -21.61 0.77 -0.07
C GLN A 146 -22.48 2.02 -0.10
N SER A 147 -22.28 2.93 -1.07
CA SER A 147 -23.07 4.16 -1.16
C SER A 147 -24.56 3.87 -1.40
N TRP A 148 -25.42 4.76 -0.92
CA TRP A 148 -26.86 4.69 -1.19
C TRP A 148 -27.13 4.76 -2.71
N ALA A 149 -26.38 5.60 -3.44
CA ALA A 149 -26.49 5.73 -4.90
C ALA A 149 -26.11 4.42 -5.61
N ALA A 150 -25.08 3.71 -5.12
CA ALA A 150 -24.73 2.39 -5.65
C ALA A 150 -25.82 1.34 -5.36
N ARG A 151 -26.51 1.43 -4.21
CA ARG A 151 -27.63 0.53 -3.89
C ARG A 151 -28.84 0.78 -4.78
N VAL A 152 -29.26 2.03 -4.92
CA VAL A 152 -30.40 2.42 -5.76
C VAL A 152 -30.12 2.12 -7.23
N SER A 153 -28.94 2.50 -7.72
CA SER A 153 -28.58 2.27 -9.13
C SER A 153 -28.47 0.80 -9.51
N ARG A 154 -28.14 -0.09 -8.55
CA ARG A 154 -28.11 -1.54 -8.79
C ARG A 154 -29.49 -2.10 -9.14
N LYS A 155 -30.55 -1.53 -8.54
CA LYS A 155 -31.93 -1.97 -8.78
C LYS A 155 -32.57 -1.32 -10.00
N ALA A 156 -32.19 -0.07 -10.32
CA ALA A 156 -32.88 0.76 -11.31
C ALA A 156 -32.18 0.92 -12.66
N LEU A 157 -30.87 0.66 -12.76
CA LEU A 157 -30.10 1.00 -13.95
C LEU A 157 -29.29 -0.17 -14.54
N PRO A 158 -29.24 -0.30 -15.90
CA PRO A 158 -28.37 -1.24 -16.58
C PRO A 158 -26.88 -1.04 -16.23
N ARG A 159 -26.08 -2.12 -16.32
CA ARG A 159 -24.65 -2.09 -15.98
C ARG A 159 -23.86 -1.04 -16.78
N SER A 160 -24.22 -0.81 -18.03
CA SER A 160 -23.57 0.19 -18.91
C SER A 160 -23.76 1.61 -18.39
N LEU A 161 -24.99 2.00 -18.07
CA LEU A 161 -25.32 3.33 -17.54
C LEU A 161 -24.68 3.57 -16.15
N ARG A 162 -24.63 2.56 -15.30
CA ARG A 162 -23.93 2.66 -14.01
C ARG A 162 -22.43 2.90 -14.19
N ARG A 163 -21.80 2.20 -15.16
CA ARG A 163 -20.38 2.40 -15.48
C ARG A 163 -20.12 3.79 -16.03
N ALA A 164 -20.97 4.27 -16.94
CA ALA A 164 -20.87 5.61 -17.50
C ALA A 164 -21.04 6.70 -16.43
N GLY A 165 -22.05 6.59 -15.59
CA GLY A 165 -22.29 7.53 -14.47
C GLY A 165 -21.13 7.56 -13.48
N ARG A 166 -20.58 6.39 -13.11
CA ARG A 166 -19.38 6.33 -12.23
C ARG A 166 -18.15 6.99 -12.88
N ARG A 167 -17.92 6.79 -14.18
CA ARG A 167 -16.82 7.45 -14.90
C ARG A 167 -16.99 8.96 -14.93
N ALA A 168 -18.20 9.44 -15.23
CA ALA A 168 -18.51 10.87 -15.24
C ALA A 168 -18.32 11.50 -13.85
N ALA A 169 -18.89 10.90 -12.80
CA ALA A 169 -18.71 11.37 -11.44
C ALA A 169 -17.25 11.32 -10.99
N HIS A 170 -16.48 10.28 -11.36
CA HIS A 170 -15.06 10.22 -11.09
C HIS A 170 -14.32 11.40 -11.75
N ARG A 171 -14.55 11.67 -13.02
CA ARG A 171 -13.93 12.80 -13.75
C ARG A 171 -14.28 14.16 -13.13
N LEU A 172 -15.52 14.33 -12.69
CA LEU A 172 -15.98 15.59 -12.07
C LEU A 172 -15.38 15.80 -10.68
N LEU A 173 -15.29 14.76 -9.87
CA LEU A 173 -14.88 14.85 -8.46
C LEU A 173 -13.38 14.72 -8.24
N THR A 174 -12.63 14.25 -9.25
CA THR A 174 -11.21 13.92 -9.08
C THR A 174 -10.32 14.60 -10.11
N ARG A 175 -9.04 14.71 -9.75
CA ARG A 175 -7.93 15.06 -10.65
C ARG A 175 -6.96 13.87 -10.70
N PRO A 176 -6.38 13.54 -11.86
CA PRO A 176 -5.35 12.52 -11.94
C PRO A 176 -4.09 12.97 -11.17
N GLY A 177 -3.34 12.00 -10.67
CA GLY A 177 -2.10 12.24 -9.95
C GLY A 177 -2.27 12.59 -8.47
N VAL A 178 -1.15 12.59 -7.79
CA VAL A 178 -0.98 12.98 -6.39
C VAL A 178 0.07 14.07 -6.37
N PRO A 179 -0.12 15.21 -5.67
CA PRO A 179 0.90 16.22 -5.52
C PRO A 179 2.21 15.65 -5.00
N GLN A 180 3.32 16.21 -5.39
CA GLN A 180 4.61 15.81 -4.83
C GLN A 180 4.68 16.22 -3.35
N MET A 181 5.33 15.38 -2.54
CA MET A 181 5.66 15.71 -1.16
C MET A 181 6.67 16.85 -1.15
N SER A 182 6.59 17.76 -0.17
CA SER A 182 7.59 18.81 -0.04
C SER A 182 8.98 18.20 0.21
N ALA A 183 10.02 18.81 -0.39
CA ALA A 183 11.40 18.34 -0.22
C ALA A 183 11.82 18.30 1.26
N GLY A 184 11.40 19.31 2.04
CA GLY A 184 11.70 19.37 3.48
C GLY A 184 11.04 18.24 4.28
N THR A 185 9.77 17.91 4.00
CA THR A 185 9.08 16.79 4.64
C THR A 185 9.75 15.47 4.26
N ARG A 186 10.09 15.29 2.98
CA ARG A 186 10.79 14.09 2.50
C ARG A 186 12.13 13.91 3.19
N ALA A 187 12.97 14.94 3.24
CA ALA A 187 14.27 14.89 3.90
C ALA A 187 14.16 14.55 5.40
N ARG A 188 13.20 15.16 6.10
CA ARG A 188 12.94 14.87 7.51
C ARG A 188 12.54 13.41 7.74
N LEU A 189 11.65 12.86 6.91
CA LEU A 189 11.22 11.48 7.03
C LEU A 189 12.32 10.49 6.66
N ARG A 190 13.16 10.80 5.68
CA ARG A 190 14.33 9.98 5.34
C ARG A 190 15.31 9.90 6.51
N ALA A 191 15.65 11.04 7.10
CA ALA A 191 16.49 11.06 8.30
C ALA A 191 15.86 10.25 9.44
N PHE A 192 14.56 10.33 9.60
CA PHE A 192 13.82 9.58 10.63
C PHE A 192 13.88 8.06 10.40
N TYR A 193 13.78 7.59 9.15
CA TYR A 193 13.81 6.16 8.82
C TYR A 193 15.22 5.61 8.56
N ALA A 194 16.28 6.43 8.61
CA ALA A 194 17.63 5.98 8.23
C ALA A 194 18.05 4.70 8.94
N GLN A 195 17.97 4.66 10.27
CA GLN A 195 18.33 3.48 11.07
C GLN A 195 17.43 2.26 10.78
N GLU A 196 16.15 2.50 10.50
CA GLU A 196 15.23 1.43 10.15
C GLU A 196 15.57 0.81 8.78
N ILE A 197 15.96 1.66 7.82
CA ILE A 197 16.39 1.21 6.48
C ILE A 197 17.68 0.37 6.60
N ASP A 198 18.67 0.82 7.40
CA ASP A 198 19.92 0.07 7.63
C ASP A 198 19.64 -1.29 8.28
N ARG A 199 18.75 -1.30 9.26
CA ARG A 199 18.34 -2.56 9.92
C ARG A 199 17.61 -3.47 8.95
N LEU A 200 16.68 -2.93 8.17
CA LEU A 200 15.92 -3.72 7.20
C LEU A 200 16.83 -4.32 6.12
N GLU A 201 17.84 -3.57 5.61
CA GLU A 201 18.84 -4.09 4.69
C GLU A 201 19.52 -5.34 5.24
N SER A 202 19.94 -5.28 6.52
CA SER A 202 20.57 -6.42 7.18
C SER A 202 19.62 -7.61 7.31
N VAL A 203 18.33 -7.37 7.62
CA VAL A 203 17.30 -8.40 7.82
C VAL A 203 16.96 -9.13 6.52
N ILE A 204 16.88 -8.40 5.40
CA ILE A 204 16.50 -8.97 4.11
C ILE A 204 17.69 -9.28 3.21
N ALA A 205 18.93 -9.00 3.66
CA ALA A 205 20.17 -9.15 2.94
C ALA A 205 20.13 -8.53 1.53
N ARG A 206 19.62 -7.29 1.45
CA ARG A 206 19.39 -6.60 0.18
C ARG A 206 19.63 -5.11 0.29
N ASP A 207 20.32 -4.52 -0.71
CA ASP A 207 20.56 -3.08 -0.81
C ASP A 207 19.24 -2.28 -0.94
N LEU A 208 19.09 -1.29 -0.07
CA LEU A 208 18.01 -0.29 -0.05
C LEU A 208 18.54 1.13 -0.26
N GLY A 209 19.71 1.31 -0.85
CA GLY A 209 20.35 2.61 -1.12
C GLY A 209 19.45 3.57 -1.89
N GLY A 210 18.59 3.07 -2.77
CA GLY A 210 17.57 3.84 -3.49
C GLY A 210 16.56 4.54 -2.57
N TRP A 211 16.32 4.03 -1.37
CA TRP A 211 15.38 4.63 -0.41
C TRP A 211 16.00 5.78 0.39
N ARG A 212 17.31 5.99 0.27
CA ARG A 212 18.07 7.09 0.92
C ARG A 212 18.21 8.34 0.05
N GLN A 213 17.90 8.24 -1.25
CA GLN A 213 18.09 9.33 -2.25
C GLN A 213 16.97 10.36 -2.29
#